data_37e0bca50bb36d74b965ed3e5d586a13
#
_entry.id   37e0bca50bb36d74b965ed3e5d586a13
#
_cell.length_a   1.000
_cell.length_b   1.000
_cell.length_c   1.000
_cell.angle_alpha   90.00
_cell.angle_beta   90.00
_cell.angle_gamma   90.00
#
_symmetry.space_group_name_H-M   'P 1'
#
loop_
_entity.id
_entity.type
_entity.pdbx_description
1 polymer ?
#
loop_
_entity_poly.entity_id
_entity_poly.type
_entity_poly.pdbx_seq_one_letter_code
_entity_poly.pdbx_strand_id
1 'polypeptide(L)'
;MRILVTNDDSITSEVLLPLAKWAKQFGEVTVVVPKYEQSGKSHCIEIHKAFEVKQVPFDDPDIKAYTVDSSPADCVRYAIEGMKLDFDFVISGINRGLNLGIDMLYSGTVGAVFEAACFGLPAVALSTEPGGFDEAMDALEEVKEFFIKHDLMKKNSLYNVNIPKNHKEIRITRMGGRYFADDFLLQDNDMYLPTGKSVWKDSGDYSIDTNAALTGYISVLPLTLNRTNMDVFQELENLNH
;
A
#
# COMPACT_ATOMS: atom_id res chain seq x y z
N MET A 1 -4.20 18.54 9.18
CA MET A 1 -4.85 17.25 8.89
C MET A 1 -4.47 16.25 9.97
N ARG A 2 -5.26 15.21 10.17
CA ARG A 2 -4.95 14.06 11.03
C ARG A 2 -4.60 12.89 10.12
N ILE A 3 -3.41 12.36 10.25
CA ILE A 3 -2.83 11.39 9.32
C ILE A 3 -2.63 10.07 10.04
N LEU A 4 -3.16 9.00 9.47
CA LEU A 4 -2.85 7.65 9.87
C LEU A 4 -1.68 7.13 9.02
N VAL A 5 -0.61 6.68 9.67
CA VAL A 5 0.47 5.94 9.02
C VAL A 5 0.37 4.48 9.43
N THR A 6 0.38 3.59 8.45
CA THR A 6 0.38 2.13 8.63
C THR A 6 1.37 1.47 7.68
N ASN A 7 1.58 0.16 7.81
CA ASN A 7 2.40 -0.67 6.91
C ASN A 7 2.01 -2.15 7.05
N ASP A 8 2.70 -3.05 6.37
CA ASP A 8 2.66 -4.50 6.59
C ASP A 8 4.01 -5.08 7.08
N ASP A 9 5.08 -4.27 7.10
CA ASP A 9 6.40 -4.64 7.64
C ASP A 9 6.51 -4.54 9.18
N SER A 10 5.45 -4.18 9.88
CA SER A 10 5.34 -4.01 11.35
C SER A 10 6.03 -2.76 11.92
N ILE A 11 5.98 -2.65 13.26
CA ILE A 11 6.63 -1.55 14.04
C ILE A 11 8.16 -1.54 13.92
N THR A 12 8.75 -2.66 13.50
CA THR A 12 10.20 -2.81 13.39
C THR A 12 10.75 -2.35 12.04
N SER A 13 9.88 -1.90 11.13
CA SER A 13 10.31 -1.35 9.83
C SER A 13 11.19 -0.11 10.03
N GLU A 14 12.40 -0.15 9.49
CA GLU A 14 13.39 0.93 9.62
C GLU A 14 12.95 2.26 9.00
N VAL A 15 12.05 2.20 8.00
CA VAL A 15 11.54 3.38 7.30
C VAL A 15 10.30 3.98 7.98
N LEU A 16 9.68 3.28 8.94
CA LEU A 16 8.43 3.73 9.56
C LEU A 16 8.59 5.07 10.30
N LEU A 17 9.66 5.22 11.10
CA LEU A 17 9.93 6.46 11.80
C LEU A 17 10.26 7.63 10.85
N PRO A 18 11.15 7.49 9.85
CA PRO A 18 11.36 8.50 8.83
C PRO A 18 10.08 8.91 8.10
N LEU A 19 9.26 7.95 7.65
CA LEU A 19 8.00 8.23 6.97
C LEU A 19 7.00 8.98 7.87
N ALA A 20 6.85 8.55 9.12
CA ALA A 20 5.96 9.20 10.07
C ALA A 20 6.40 10.64 10.37
N LYS A 21 7.71 10.89 10.50
CA LYS A 21 8.27 12.24 10.65
C LYS A 21 8.05 13.09 9.40
N TRP A 22 8.24 12.53 8.22
CA TRP A 22 7.95 13.22 6.96
C TRP A 22 6.46 13.59 6.85
N ALA A 23 5.56 12.72 7.28
CA ALA A 23 4.12 12.95 7.26
C ALA A 23 3.67 14.10 8.18
N LYS A 24 4.44 14.45 9.23
CA LYS A 24 4.13 15.60 10.14
C LYS A 24 4.03 16.93 9.41
N GLN A 25 4.63 17.10 8.24
CA GLN A 25 4.47 18.32 7.44
C GLN A 25 3.01 18.60 7.02
N PHE A 26 2.17 17.56 7.00
CA PHE A 26 0.76 17.65 6.64
C PHE A 26 -0.17 17.81 7.86
N GLY A 27 0.30 17.49 9.07
CA GLY A 27 -0.46 17.63 10.30
C GLY A 27 -0.11 16.65 11.41
N GLU A 28 -1.08 16.33 12.26
CA GLU A 28 -0.92 15.38 13.37
C GLU A 28 -0.85 13.94 12.84
N VAL A 29 0.15 13.19 13.28
CA VAL A 29 0.39 11.81 12.84
C VAL A 29 0.11 10.83 13.98
N THR A 30 -0.65 9.78 13.66
CA THR A 30 -0.79 8.58 14.49
C THR A 30 -0.30 7.38 13.70
N VAL A 31 0.51 6.54 14.33
CA VAL A 31 1.01 5.28 13.75
C VAL A 31 0.21 4.12 14.31
N VAL A 32 -0.39 3.31 13.44
CA VAL A 32 -1.04 2.06 13.83
C VAL A 32 -0.62 0.98 12.84
N VAL A 33 0.17 0.02 13.29
CA VAL A 33 0.82 -0.98 12.43
C VAL A 33 0.66 -2.39 12.99
N PRO A 34 0.78 -3.43 12.15
CA PRO A 34 0.81 -4.80 12.62
C PRO A 34 1.93 -5.03 13.63
N LYS A 35 1.66 -5.89 14.61
CA LYS A 35 2.66 -6.31 15.61
C LYS A 35 3.79 -7.12 14.97
N TYR A 36 3.45 -7.92 13.96
CA TYR A 36 4.38 -8.75 13.20
C TYR A 36 4.18 -8.49 11.70
N GLU A 37 5.21 -8.77 10.91
CA GLU A 37 5.14 -8.68 9.45
C GLU A 37 3.96 -9.46 8.87
N GLN A 38 3.24 -8.87 7.92
CA GLN A 38 2.01 -9.36 7.31
C GLN A 38 2.11 -9.45 5.78
N SER A 39 3.27 -9.80 5.26
CA SER A 39 3.49 -9.96 3.81
C SER A 39 2.51 -10.95 3.18
N GLY A 40 1.95 -10.59 2.03
CA GLY A 40 1.03 -11.44 1.27
C GLY A 40 -0.35 -11.62 1.90
N LYS A 41 -0.77 -10.77 2.83
CA LYS A 41 -2.08 -10.87 3.51
C LYS A 41 -3.22 -10.19 2.77
N SER A 42 -2.96 -9.51 1.66
CA SER A 42 -4.03 -8.88 0.88
C SER A 42 -4.85 -7.90 1.73
N HIS A 43 -6.13 -7.74 1.42
CA HIS A 43 -7.13 -6.98 2.20
C HIS A 43 -7.87 -7.90 3.19
N CYS A 44 -7.14 -8.72 3.96
CA CYS A 44 -7.78 -9.60 4.94
C CYS A 44 -8.06 -8.88 6.26
N ILE A 45 -9.13 -9.31 6.94
CA ILE A 45 -9.53 -8.83 8.26
C ILE A 45 -9.81 -10.00 9.20
N GLU A 46 -9.59 -9.82 10.50
CA GLU A 46 -10.00 -10.78 11.53
C GLU A 46 -11.44 -10.48 12.01
N ILE A 47 -12.30 -11.48 11.95
CA ILE A 47 -13.72 -11.33 12.30
C ILE A 47 -14.18 -12.27 13.43
N HIS A 48 -13.32 -13.18 13.88
CA HIS A 48 -13.70 -14.22 14.85
C HIS A 48 -12.87 -14.22 16.13
N LYS A 49 -11.62 -13.76 16.06
CA LYS A 49 -10.69 -13.84 17.19
C LYS A 49 -10.37 -12.47 17.75
N ALA A 50 -10.28 -12.40 19.07
CA ALA A 50 -9.73 -11.22 19.71
C ALA A 50 -8.24 -11.07 19.36
N PHE A 51 -7.80 -9.87 19.09
CA PHE A 51 -6.40 -9.52 18.87
C PHE A 51 -5.92 -8.47 19.87
N GLU A 52 -4.64 -8.48 20.16
CA GLU A 52 -4.01 -7.53 21.05
C GLU A 52 -3.80 -6.20 20.35
N VAL A 53 -4.05 -5.10 21.07
CA VAL A 53 -3.60 -3.76 20.67
C VAL A 53 -2.81 -3.14 21.81
N LYS A 54 -1.65 -2.59 21.51
CA LYS A 54 -0.79 -1.91 22.49
C LYS A 54 -0.28 -0.59 21.97
N GLN A 55 -0.34 0.43 22.81
CA GLN A 55 0.49 1.61 22.60
C GLN A 55 1.94 1.24 22.89
N VAL A 56 2.85 1.65 22.01
CA VAL A 56 4.27 1.33 22.10
C VAL A 56 5.12 2.62 22.07
N PRO A 57 6.32 2.59 22.67
CA PRO A 57 7.27 3.69 22.51
C PRO A 57 7.57 3.97 21.03
N PHE A 58 7.74 5.25 20.69
CA PHE A 58 8.11 5.70 19.35
C PHE A 58 9.09 6.86 19.48
N ASP A 59 10.15 6.89 18.66
CA ASP A 59 11.24 7.85 18.77
C ASP A 59 10.90 9.25 18.21
N ASP A 60 9.65 9.67 18.43
CA ASP A 60 9.15 11.02 18.27
C ASP A 60 8.00 11.23 19.28
N PRO A 61 8.16 12.15 20.27
CA PRO A 61 7.20 12.31 21.35
C PRO A 61 5.84 12.86 20.91
N ASP A 62 5.75 13.48 19.74
CA ASP A 62 4.51 14.03 19.19
C ASP A 62 3.70 12.98 18.44
N ILE A 63 4.27 11.79 18.16
CA ILE A 63 3.62 10.71 17.41
C ILE A 63 3.21 9.61 18.38
N LYS A 64 1.91 9.32 18.43
CA LYS A 64 1.40 8.13 19.13
C LYS A 64 1.50 6.92 18.22
N ALA A 65 2.11 5.84 18.71
CA ALA A 65 2.27 4.60 17.96
C ALA A 65 1.59 3.43 18.67
N TYR A 66 0.94 2.59 17.87
CA TYR A 66 0.22 1.41 18.35
C TYR A 66 0.56 0.20 17.48
N THR A 67 0.64 -0.97 18.11
CA THR A 67 0.70 -2.25 17.42
C THR A 67 -0.61 -3.00 17.55
N VAL A 68 -1.02 -3.64 16.47
CA VAL A 68 -2.21 -4.50 16.37
C VAL A 68 -1.76 -5.90 15.99
N ASP A 69 -2.13 -6.92 16.75
CA ASP A 69 -1.80 -8.32 16.44
C ASP A 69 -2.76 -8.88 15.37
N SER A 70 -2.80 -8.21 14.24
CA SER A 70 -3.64 -8.53 13.09
C SER A 70 -3.07 -7.92 11.80
N SER A 71 -3.89 -7.86 10.75
CA SER A 71 -3.55 -7.37 9.41
C SER A 71 -3.41 -5.85 9.34
N PRO A 72 -2.77 -5.31 8.26
CA PRO A 72 -2.76 -3.87 7.98
C PRO A 72 -4.16 -3.26 7.82
N ALA A 73 -5.09 -3.99 7.22
CA ALA A 73 -6.50 -3.55 7.12
C ALA A 73 -7.13 -3.41 8.52
N ASP A 74 -6.89 -4.37 9.43
CA ASP A 74 -7.37 -4.26 10.80
C ASP A 74 -6.70 -3.12 11.58
N CYS A 75 -5.47 -2.74 11.25
CA CYS A 75 -4.85 -1.55 11.82
C CYS A 75 -5.64 -0.28 11.47
N VAL A 76 -6.05 -0.13 10.21
CA VAL A 76 -6.88 1.00 9.76
C VAL A 76 -8.27 0.95 10.43
N ARG A 77 -8.95 -0.20 10.39
CA ARG A 77 -10.27 -0.39 11.02
C ARG A 77 -10.23 -0.07 12.50
N TYR A 78 -9.22 -0.59 13.21
CA TYR A 78 -9.11 -0.36 14.65
C TYR A 78 -8.80 1.10 14.97
N ALA A 79 -7.95 1.76 14.20
CA ALA A 79 -7.68 3.19 14.38
C ALA A 79 -8.96 4.02 14.28
N ILE A 80 -9.82 3.73 13.32
CA ILE A 80 -11.07 4.46 13.10
C ILE A 80 -12.17 3.99 14.05
N GLU A 81 -12.48 2.70 14.07
CA GLU A 81 -13.64 2.17 14.79
C GLU A 81 -13.34 1.76 16.22
N GLY A 82 -12.15 1.27 16.51
CA GLY A 82 -11.76 0.84 17.86
C GLY A 82 -11.31 2.01 18.73
N MET A 83 -10.43 2.86 18.23
CA MET A 83 -9.93 4.04 18.93
C MET A 83 -10.87 5.24 18.82
N LYS A 84 -11.84 5.19 17.89
CA LYS A 84 -12.77 6.30 17.59
C LYS A 84 -12.02 7.60 17.24
N LEU A 85 -10.94 7.45 16.49
CA LEU A 85 -10.18 8.59 15.97
C LEU A 85 -10.65 8.92 14.56
N ASP A 86 -10.75 10.22 14.30
CA ASP A 86 -11.00 10.69 12.96
C ASP A 86 -9.67 10.95 12.25
N PHE A 87 -9.59 10.56 10.99
CA PHE A 87 -8.46 10.83 10.11
C PHE A 87 -8.92 11.55 8.85
N ASP A 88 -8.01 12.31 8.25
CA ASP A 88 -8.23 13.04 7.00
C ASP A 88 -7.49 12.36 5.84
N PHE A 89 -6.48 11.53 6.15
CA PHE A 89 -5.62 10.89 5.16
C PHE A 89 -4.93 9.65 5.73
N VAL A 90 -4.70 8.63 4.89
CA VAL A 90 -3.98 7.41 5.26
C VAL A 90 -2.75 7.23 4.35
N ILE A 91 -1.60 6.98 4.95
CA ILE A 91 -0.37 6.58 4.27
C ILE A 91 -0.02 5.16 4.70
N SER A 92 0.06 4.25 3.75
CA SER A 92 0.46 2.86 3.99
C SER A 92 1.82 2.59 3.34
N GLY A 93 2.80 2.20 4.13
CA GLY A 93 4.15 1.86 3.66
C GLY A 93 5.26 2.47 4.53
N ILE A 94 6.46 2.69 4.00
CA ILE A 94 6.93 2.28 2.65
C ILE A 94 7.23 0.77 2.69
N ASN A 95 6.58 0.01 1.81
CA ASN A 95 6.74 -1.44 1.74
C ASN A 95 8.11 -1.83 1.15
N ARG A 96 8.71 -2.86 1.72
CA ARG A 96 9.93 -3.49 1.20
C ARG A 96 9.60 -4.51 0.12
N GLY A 97 9.34 -4.03 -1.07
CA GLY A 97 8.94 -4.79 -2.26
C GLY A 97 7.97 -3.97 -3.10
N LEU A 98 8.14 -3.97 -4.40
CA LEU A 98 7.22 -3.28 -5.30
C LEU A 98 5.87 -4.01 -5.36
N ASN A 99 4.79 -3.26 -5.33
CA ASN A 99 3.42 -3.75 -5.43
C ASN A 99 2.86 -3.42 -6.82
N LEU A 100 3.07 -4.31 -7.80
CA LEU A 100 2.85 -4.07 -9.21
C LEU A 100 1.89 -5.07 -9.85
N GLY A 101 1.22 -4.64 -10.90
CA GLY A 101 0.35 -5.48 -11.72
C GLY A 101 -0.70 -6.22 -10.88
N ILE A 102 -1.04 -7.43 -11.31
CA ILE A 102 -2.02 -8.28 -10.58
C ILE A 102 -1.50 -8.66 -9.18
N ASP A 103 -0.18 -8.77 -8.99
CA ASP A 103 0.40 -9.20 -7.72
C ASP A 103 0.16 -8.18 -6.60
N MET A 104 -0.14 -6.90 -6.93
CA MET A 104 -0.63 -5.90 -6.00
C MET A 104 -1.85 -6.36 -5.17
N LEU A 105 -2.68 -7.26 -5.71
CA LEU A 105 -3.87 -7.78 -5.02
C LEU A 105 -3.52 -8.60 -3.77
N TYR A 106 -2.30 -9.10 -3.65
CA TYR A 106 -1.82 -9.84 -2.48
C TYR A 106 -1.19 -8.94 -1.41
N SER A 107 -0.98 -7.66 -1.72
CA SER A 107 -0.30 -6.71 -0.84
C SER A 107 -1.14 -6.32 0.38
N GLY A 108 -0.57 -6.44 1.58
CA GLY A 108 -1.14 -5.89 2.81
C GLY A 108 -1.09 -4.37 2.84
N THR A 109 -0.01 -3.77 2.31
CA THR A 109 0.16 -2.31 2.17
C THR A 109 -0.97 -1.70 1.34
N VAL A 110 -1.28 -2.28 0.18
CA VAL A 110 -2.39 -1.83 -0.68
C VAL A 110 -3.75 -2.21 -0.06
N GLY A 111 -3.83 -3.34 0.64
CA GLY A 111 -5.02 -3.74 1.40
C GLY A 111 -5.45 -2.69 2.43
N ALA A 112 -4.49 -2.08 3.14
CA ALA A 112 -4.76 -0.98 4.07
C ALA A 112 -5.34 0.27 3.37
N VAL A 113 -4.87 0.58 2.16
CA VAL A 113 -5.41 1.69 1.34
C VAL A 113 -6.86 1.40 0.91
N PHE A 114 -7.15 0.16 0.52
CA PHE A 114 -8.53 -0.23 0.23
C PHE A 114 -9.42 -0.16 1.47
N GLU A 115 -8.90 -0.53 2.64
CA GLU A 115 -9.68 -0.39 3.89
C GLU A 115 -9.95 1.08 4.22
N ALA A 116 -8.98 1.97 4.10
CA ALA A 116 -9.18 3.41 4.26
C ALA A 116 -10.32 3.93 3.36
N ALA A 117 -10.36 3.45 2.12
CA ALA A 117 -11.40 3.80 1.16
C ALA A 117 -12.79 3.28 1.54
N CYS A 118 -12.88 2.14 2.23
CA CYS A 118 -14.16 1.65 2.78
C CYS A 118 -14.76 2.63 3.80
N PHE A 119 -13.91 3.43 4.47
CA PHE A 119 -14.30 4.52 5.36
C PHE A 119 -14.39 5.89 4.68
N GLY A 120 -14.26 5.95 3.35
CA GLY A 120 -14.32 7.19 2.59
C GLY A 120 -13.07 8.07 2.73
N LEU A 121 -11.97 7.54 3.26
CA LEU A 121 -10.73 8.28 3.46
C LEU A 121 -9.84 8.20 2.21
N PRO A 122 -9.23 9.32 1.80
CA PRO A 122 -8.20 9.30 0.80
C PRO A 122 -6.94 8.63 1.34
N ALA A 123 -6.24 7.85 0.47
CA ALA A 123 -5.09 7.08 0.89
C ALA A 123 -4.07 6.85 -0.22
N VAL A 124 -2.81 6.66 0.18
CA VAL A 124 -1.70 6.33 -0.70
C VAL A 124 -0.92 5.14 -0.15
N ALA A 125 -0.70 4.13 -0.99
CA ALA A 125 0.27 3.07 -0.74
C ALA A 125 1.62 3.48 -1.33
N LEU A 126 2.68 3.29 -0.55
CA LEU A 126 4.06 3.58 -0.94
C LEU A 126 4.88 2.29 -0.90
N SER A 127 5.64 2.00 -1.95
CA SER A 127 6.46 0.79 -2.05
C SER A 127 7.78 1.09 -2.74
N THR A 128 8.83 0.37 -2.35
CA THR A 128 10.14 0.43 -2.98
C THR A 128 10.77 -0.96 -3.09
N GLU A 129 11.85 -1.08 -3.83
CA GLU A 129 12.63 -2.31 -3.90
C GLU A 129 13.35 -2.60 -2.57
N PRO A 130 13.69 -3.86 -2.26
CA PRO A 130 14.52 -4.18 -1.11
C PRO A 130 15.82 -3.37 -1.10
N GLY A 131 16.10 -2.68 0.02
CA GLY A 131 17.25 -1.79 0.20
C GLY A 131 17.13 -0.46 -0.57
N GLY A 132 15.92 0.00 -0.92
CA GLY A 132 15.64 1.28 -1.58
C GLY A 132 14.97 2.32 -0.68
N PHE A 133 15.00 2.13 0.65
CA PHE A 133 14.28 3.02 1.55
C PHE A 133 14.82 4.45 1.55
N ASP A 134 16.14 4.63 1.51
CA ASP A 134 16.76 5.97 1.51
C ASP A 134 16.36 6.73 0.24
N GLU A 135 16.51 6.10 -0.94
CA GLU A 135 16.13 6.71 -2.21
C GLU A 135 14.62 6.97 -2.29
N ALA A 136 13.79 6.08 -1.72
CA ALA A 136 12.35 6.28 -1.68
C ALA A 136 11.97 7.46 -0.79
N MET A 137 12.63 7.61 0.38
CA MET A 137 12.41 8.76 1.26
C MET A 137 12.84 10.07 0.60
N ASP A 138 13.97 10.09 -0.10
CA ASP A 138 14.45 11.26 -0.84
C ASP A 138 13.48 11.65 -1.96
N ALA A 139 12.83 10.67 -2.61
CA ALA A 139 11.87 10.91 -3.68
C ALA A 139 10.49 11.40 -3.20
N LEU A 140 10.17 11.30 -1.90
CA LEU A 140 8.83 11.68 -1.40
C LEU A 140 8.49 13.15 -1.66
N GLU A 141 9.47 14.05 -1.65
CA GLU A 141 9.22 15.46 -1.95
C GLU A 141 8.84 15.66 -3.42
N GLU A 142 9.54 14.98 -4.35
CA GLU A 142 9.19 15.01 -5.77
C GLU A 142 7.79 14.43 -6.01
N VAL A 143 7.47 13.30 -5.39
CA VAL A 143 6.13 12.69 -5.46
C VAL A 143 5.07 13.65 -4.93
N LYS A 144 5.28 14.25 -3.76
CA LYS A 144 4.36 15.24 -3.18
C LYS A 144 4.14 16.43 -4.11
N GLU A 145 5.20 17.02 -4.65
CA GLU A 145 5.11 18.14 -5.59
C GLU A 145 4.34 17.76 -6.85
N PHE A 146 4.56 16.55 -7.36
CA PHE A 146 3.82 16.02 -8.51
C PHE A 146 2.33 15.90 -8.20
N PHE A 147 1.95 15.37 -7.03
CA PHE A 147 0.56 15.26 -6.59
C PHE A 147 -0.11 16.64 -6.46
N ILE A 148 0.58 17.62 -5.88
CA ILE A 148 0.09 19.00 -5.72
C ILE A 148 -0.06 19.67 -7.08
N LYS A 149 0.98 19.65 -7.91
CA LYS A 149 1.02 20.30 -9.23
C LYS A 149 -0.10 19.85 -10.15
N HIS A 150 -0.47 18.57 -10.06
CA HIS A 150 -1.48 17.97 -10.93
C HIS A 150 -2.84 17.78 -10.26
N ASP A 151 -3.03 18.28 -9.03
CA ASP A 151 -4.27 18.13 -8.22
C ASP A 151 -4.74 16.66 -8.13
N LEU A 152 -3.81 15.70 -7.96
CA LEU A 152 -4.14 14.29 -8.07
C LEU A 152 -5.17 13.84 -7.04
N MET A 153 -5.05 14.28 -5.78
CA MET A 153 -6.02 13.93 -4.71
C MET A 153 -7.43 14.50 -4.92
N LYS A 154 -7.59 15.52 -5.78
CA LYS A 154 -8.91 15.98 -6.21
C LYS A 154 -9.50 15.10 -7.33
N LYS A 155 -8.66 14.46 -8.13
CA LYS A 155 -9.07 13.62 -9.26
C LYS A 155 -9.40 12.20 -8.84
N ASN A 156 -8.68 11.68 -7.87
CA ASN A 156 -8.88 10.35 -7.32
C ASN A 156 -8.43 10.32 -5.86
N SER A 157 -9.10 9.52 -5.03
CA SER A 157 -8.80 9.44 -3.60
C SER A 157 -7.75 8.37 -3.25
N LEU A 158 -7.46 7.44 -4.16
CA LEU A 158 -6.60 6.29 -3.88
C LEU A 158 -5.50 6.16 -4.90
N TYR A 159 -4.26 5.97 -4.44
CA TYR A 159 -3.13 5.74 -5.30
C TYR A 159 -2.20 4.65 -4.75
N ASN A 160 -1.59 3.90 -5.67
CA ASN A 160 -0.46 3.01 -5.40
C ASN A 160 0.78 3.60 -6.07
N VAL A 161 1.79 3.93 -5.27
CA VAL A 161 3.02 4.58 -5.73
C VAL A 161 4.18 3.61 -5.51
N ASN A 162 4.87 3.28 -6.58
CA ASN A 162 6.06 2.44 -6.55
C ASN A 162 7.28 3.27 -6.95
N ILE A 163 8.27 3.32 -6.06
CA ILE A 163 9.49 4.13 -6.18
C ILE A 163 10.68 3.18 -6.32
N PRO A 164 11.16 2.87 -7.53
CA PRO A 164 12.32 2.02 -7.71
C PRO A 164 13.62 2.74 -7.33
N LYS A 165 14.68 1.97 -7.05
CA LYS A 165 16.02 2.51 -6.88
C LYS A 165 16.51 3.21 -8.14
N ASN A 166 17.35 4.25 -7.97
CA ASN A 166 17.88 5.02 -9.08
C ASN A 166 16.77 5.49 -10.04
N HIS A 167 15.66 5.94 -9.46
CA HIS A 167 14.46 6.27 -10.20
C HIS A 167 14.69 7.40 -11.22
N LYS A 168 13.89 7.34 -12.26
CA LYS A 168 13.69 8.36 -13.28
C LYS A 168 12.50 9.23 -12.93
N GLU A 169 11.95 9.90 -13.93
CA GLU A 169 10.74 10.71 -13.80
C GLU A 169 9.49 9.88 -13.38
N ILE A 170 8.47 10.59 -12.89
CA ILE A 170 7.17 10.02 -12.51
C ILE A 170 6.32 9.73 -13.75
N ARG A 171 5.64 8.58 -13.75
CA ARG A 171 4.65 8.16 -14.74
C ARG A 171 3.31 7.87 -14.08
N ILE A 172 2.22 8.42 -14.64
CA ILE A 172 0.87 7.93 -14.35
C ILE A 172 0.69 6.61 -15.09
N THR A 173 0.30 5.58 -14.35
CA THR A 173 0.25 4.21 -14.88
C THR A 173 -1.12 3.58 -14.71
N ARG A 174 -1.34 2.48 -15.40
CA ARG A 174 -2.44 1.54 -15.22
C ARG A 174 -1.91 0.18 -14.80
N MET A 175 -2.74 -0.60 -14.14
CA MET A 175 -2.38 -1.91 -13.64
C MET A 175 -1.94 -2.83 -14.79
N GLY A 176 -0.78 -3.42 -14.64
CA GLY A 176 -0.23 -4.42 -15.55
C GLY A 176 -0.75 -5.84 -15.27
N GLY A 177 -0.22 -6.76 -16.05
CA GLY A 177 -0.45 -8.19 -15.84
C GLY A 177 0.40 -8.76 -14.71
N ARG A 178 0.38 -10.09 -14.63
CA ARG A 178 1.23 -10.86 -13.71
C ARG A 178 2.71 -10.72 -14.14
N TYR A 179 3.57 -10.37 -13.20
CA TYR A 179 5.01 -10.28 -13.47
C TYR A 179 5.83 -11.31 -12.70
N PHE A 180 5.20 -12.05 -11.77
CA PHE A 180 5.80 -13.11 -10.99
C PHE A 180 5.02 -14.41 -11.17
N ALA A 181 5.70 -15.51 -11.43
CA ALA A 181 5.10 -16.85 -11.51
C ALA A 181 5.48 -17.65 -10.28
N ASP A 182 4.46 -18.09 -9.55
CA ASP A 182 4.63 -18.95 -8.38
C ASP A 182 5.00 -20.37 -8.79
N ASP A 183 5.75 -21.01 -7.93
CA ASP A 183 6.08 -22.43 -7.95
C ASP A 183 6.06 -22.96 -6.51
N PHE A 184 6.00 -24.28 -6.36
CA PHE A 184 5.96 -24.94 -5.05
C PHE A 184 6.99 -26.05 -5.02
N LEU A 185 8.03 -25.90 -4.23
CA LEU A 185 9.06 -26.88 -4.05
C LEU A 185 8.65 -27.86 -2.93
N LEU A 186 8.44 -29.12 -3.27
CA LEU A 186 8.18 -30.16 -2.28
C LEU A 186 9.38 -30.29 -1.32
N GLN A 187 9.10 -30.20 -0.05
CA GLN A 187 9.99 -30.53 1.05
C GLN A 187 9.65 -31.92 1.62
N ASP A 188 10.24 -32.29 2.75
CA ASP A 188 9.90 -33.52 3.42
C ASP A 188 8.49 -33.53 4.02
N ASN A 189 7.82 -34.67 4.11
CA ASN A 189 6.53 -34.89 4.81
C ASN A 189 5.38 -34.00 4.29
N ASP A 190 5.15 -34.01 2.99
CA ASP A 190 4.05 -33.27 2.33
C ASP A 190 4.04 -31.74 2.58
N MET A 191 5.18 -31.20 2.97
CA MET A 191 5.38 -29.77 3.11
C MET A 191 5.85 -29.17 1.79
N TYR A 192 5.28 -28.02 1.43
CA TYR A 192 5.64 -27.29 0.21
C TYR A 192 6.17 -25.88 0.58
N LEU A 193 7.32 -25.55 0.02
CA LEU A 193 7.88 -24.21 0.11
C LEU A 193 7.40 -23.39 -1.10
N PRO A 194 6.63 -22.32 -0.90
CA PRO A 194 6.32 -21.38 -1.98
C PRO A 194 7.61 -20.75 -2.53
N THR A 195 7.75 -20.80 -3.82
CA THR A 195 8.86 -20.22 -4.57
C THR A 195 8.31 -19.49 -5.79
N GLY A 196 9.16 -18.89 -6.58
CA GLY A 196 8.72 -18.30 -7.82
C GLY A 196 9.84 -17.53 -8.51
N LYS A 197 9.52 -17.02 -9.67
CA LYS A 197 10.45 -16.22 -10.48
C LYS A 197 9.73 -15.14 -11.25
N SER A 198 10.45 -14.07 -11.55
CA SER A 198 9.93 -13.05 -12.46
C SER A 198 9.72 -13.65 -13.85
N VAL A 199 8.54 -13.39 -14.41
CA VAL A 199 8.17 -13.71 -15.79
C VAL A 199 7.94 -12.46 -16.61
N TRP A 200 8.25 -11.30 -16.04
CA TRP A 200 8.11 -10.01 -16.69
C TRP A 200 8.98 -9.91 -17.96
N LYS A 201 8.42 -9.23 -18.94
CA LYS A 201 9.11 -8.83 -20.15
C LYS A 201 8.72 -7.39 -20.47
N ASP A 202 9.71 -6.54 -20.71
CA ASP A 202 9.46 -5.17 -21.12
C ASP A 202 8.77 -5.15 -22.49
N SER A 203 7.57 -4.56 -22.52
CA SER A 203 6.83 -4.36 -23.77
C SER A 203 7.08 -2.98 -24.40
N GLY A 204 7.85 -2.11 -23.72
CA GLY A 204 8.07 -0.72 -24.12
C GLY A 204 6.89 0.22 -23.84
N ASP A 205 5.79 -0.27 -23.26
CA ASP A 205 4.65 0.56 -22.86
C ASP A 205 4.77 0.96 -21.37
N TYR A 206 5.36 2.11 -21.13
CA TYR A 206 5.57 2.64 -19.77
C TYR A 206 4.32 3.31 -19.16
N SER A 207 3.15 3.19 -19.79
CA SER A 207 1.87 3.44 -19.15
C SER A 207 1.41 2.25 -18.27
N ILE A 208 2.12 1.12 -18.33
CA ILE A 208 1.89 -0.07 -17.50
C ILE A 208 2.81 -0.02 -16.28
N ASP A 209 2.28 -0.17 -15.08
CA ASP A 209 3.00 -0.04 -13.82
C ASP A 209 4.21 -0.98 -13.71
N THR A 210 4.07 -2.25 -14.13
CA THR A 210 5.16 -3.21 -14.16
C THR A 210 6.29 -2.76 -15.07
N ASN A 211 5.99 -2.26 -16.28
CA ASN A 211 7.01 -1.77 -17.18
C ASN A 211 7.67 -0.48 -16.67
N ALA A 212 6.86 0.46 -16.18
CA ALA A 212 7.37 1.71 -15.64
C ALA A 212 8.32 1.46 -14.47
N ALA A 213 7.86 0.78 -13.43
CA ALA A 213 8.66 0.60 -12.22
C ALA A 213 9.88 -0.30 -12.45
N LEU A 214 9.74 -1.43 -13.16
CA LEU A 214 10.87 -2.33 -13.41
C LEU A 214 11.91 -1.78 -14.39
N THR A 215 11.62 -0.67 -15.09
CA THR A 215 12.60 0.08 -15.89
C THR A 215 13.06 1.38 -15.23
N GLY A 216 12.67 1.62 -13.98
CA GLY A 216 13.16 2.70 -13.15
C GLY A 216 12.31 3.97 -13.15
N TYR A 217 11.09 3.99 -13.66
CA TYR A 217 10.18 5.13 -13.47
C TYR A 217 9.42 5.01 -12.16
N ILE A 218 9.20 6.13 -11.47
CA ILE A 218 8.23 6.16 -10.36
C ILE A 218 6.84 5.95 -10.96
N SER A 219 6.18 4.88 -10.54
CA SER A 219 4.84 4.54 -11.00
C SER A 219 3.79 5.10 -10.06
N VAL A 220 2.87 5.90 -10.56
CA VAL A 220 1.71 6.43 -9.81
C VAL A 220 0.44 5.88 -10.45
N LEU A 221 -0.15 4.89 -9.80
CA LEU A 221 -1.33 4.16 -10.27
C LEU A 221 -2.58 4.61 -9.49
N PRO A 222 -3.58 5.25 -10.13
CA PRO A 222 -4.87 5.51 -9.49
C PRO A 222 -5.65 4.20 -9.30
N LEU A 223 -6.19 4.02 -8.08
CA LEU A 223 -6.95 2.84 -7.69
C LEU A 223 -8.45 3.14 -7.53
N THR A 224 -9.27 2.09 -7.58
CA THR A 224 -10.69 2.14 -7.23
C THR A 224 -11.10 0.92 -6.42
N LEU A 225 -12.05 1.10 -5.49
CA LEU A 225 -12.70 -0.01 -4.78
C LEU A 225 -13.73 -0.76 -5.64
N ASN A 226 -14.31 -0.08 -6.63
CA ASN A 226 -15.34 -0.68 -7.45
C ASN A 226 -14.73 -1.77 -8.35
N ARG A 227 -15.09 -3.02 -8.09
CA ARG A 227 -14.69 -4.20 -8.86
C ARG A 227 -15.75 -4.65 -9.85
N THR A 228 -16.86 -3.91 -9.96
CA THR A 228 -17.89 -4.18 -10.97
C THR A 228 -17.33 -3.82 -12.34
N ASN A 229 -17.46 -4.73 -13.29
CA ASN A 229 -17.25 -4.39 -14.70
C ASN A 229 -18.42 -3.52 -15.16
N MET A 230 -18.23 -2.20 -15.09
CA MET A 230 -19.29 -1.23 -15.35
C MET A 230 -19.77 -1.26 -16.81
N ASP A 231 -18.89 -1.57 -17.76
CA ASP A 231 -19.28 -1.67 -19.18
C ASP A 231 -20.24 -2.83 -19.38
N VAL A 232 -19.91 -4.00 -18.84
CA VAL A 232 -20.78 -5.18 -18.88
C VAL A 232 -22.06 -4.97 -18.07
N PHE A 233 -21.97 -4.31 -16.90
CA PHE A 233 -23.15 -3.99 -16.10
C PHE A 233 -24.15 -3.15 -16.90
N GLN A 234 -23.70 -2.10 -17.59
CA GLN A 234 -24.54 -1.24 -18.42
C GLN A 234 -25.21 -2.00 -19.59
N GLU A 235 -24.53 -3.00 -20.15
CA GLU A 235 -25.11 -3.86 -21.18
C GLU A 235 -26.19 -4.77 -20.61
N LEU A 236 -26.01 -5.28 -19.38
CA LEU A 236 -26.87 -6.29 -18.78
C LEU A 236 -27.99 -5.71 -17.92
N GLU A 237 -27.94 -4.46 -17.49
CA GLU A 237 -28.93 -3.87 -16.56
C GLU A 237 -30.36 -3.90 -17.13
N ASN A 238 -30.52 -3.84 -18.47
CA ASN A 238 -31.82 -3.93 -19.15
C ASN A 238 -32.47 -5.32 -19.02
N LEU A 239 -31.75 -6.34 -18.56
CA LEU A 239 -32.33 -7.68 -18.32
C LEU A 239 -33.11 -7.75 -17.00
N ASN A 240 -33.12 -6.69 -16.20
CA ASN A 240 -33.81 -6.61 -14.91
C ASN A 240 -35.32 -6.23 -15.05
N HIS A 241 -35.84 -6.19 -16.28
CA HIS A 241 -37.24 -5.79 -16.59
C HIS A 241 -38.04 -6.92 -17.22
#